data_e1ef67fc18825619b3f6caf2de5832f6
#
_entry.id   e1ef67fc18825619b3f6caf2de5832f6
#
_cell.length_a   1.000
_cell.length_b   1.000
_cell.length_c   1.000
_cell.angle_alpha   90.00
_cell.angle_beta   90.00
_cell.angle_gamma   90.00
#
_symmetry.space_group_name_H-M   'P 1'
#
loop_
_entity.id
_entity.type
_entity.pdbx_description
1 polymer ?
#
loop_
_entity_poly.entity_id
_entity_poly.type
_entity_poly.pdbx_seq_one_letter_code
_entity_poly.pdbx_strand_id
1 'polypeptide(L)'
;MAINALSYIGVNSDRIEDWSDYSRKCLGMQQVDRAKDSLSFRMDDQKQRLVVTGDTGDSLAFMGWEVEKKEDLKIYADRLENNNIPVTHGQSSFADKRFVKDLIYFKDPQGNQIELIFDPMKDSDPFKPSRPISGFKTGALGMGHVVLHAKDFNKLVPFYKDLLDFKISDYSNTPISLCFFHVCLLYTSPSPRDQEA
;
A
#
# COMPACT_ATOMS: atom_id res chain seq x y z
N MET A 1 6.89 11.54 13.64
CA MET A 1 5.71 10.80 13.12
C MET A 1 5.81 10.79 11.61
N ALA A 2 5.97 9.67 11.01
CA ALA A 2 6.00 9.60 9.55
C ALA A 2 5.48 8.27 9.05
N ILE A 3 4.56 8.33 8.10
CA ILE A 3 4.32 7.25 7.16
C ILE A 3 5.43 7.33 6.13
N ASN A 4 6.15 6.24 5.90
CA ASN A 4 7.38 6.25 5.10
C ASN A 4 7.16 5.79 3.67
N ALA A 5 6.36 4.74 3.48
CA ALA A 5 6.22 4.11 2.18
C ALA A 5 4.93 3.30 2.06
N LEU A 6 4.47 3.09 0.83
CA LEU A 6 3.50 2.05 0.52
C LEU A 6 4.20 0.69 0.60
N SER A 7 3.83 -0.11 1.60
CA SER A 7 4.47 -1.41 1.84
C SER A 7 3.88 -2.50 0.96
N TYR A 8 2.56 -2.61 0.93
CA TYR A 8 1.86 -3.62 0.13
C TYR A 8 0.45 -3.18 -0.25
N ILE A 9 -0.13 -3.86 -1.24
CA ILE A 9 -1.55 -3.75 -1.60
C ILE A 9 -2.20 -5.14 -1.63
N GLY A 10 -3.49 -5.17 -1.31
CA GLY A 10 -4.36 -6.32 -1.50
C GLY A 10 -5.41 -6.03 -2.55
N VAL A 11 -5.69 -7.00 -3.40
CA VAL A 11 -6.77 -6.96 -4.37
C VAL A 11 -7.68 -8.18 -4.20
N ASN A 12 -8.98 -7.98 -4.39
CA ASN A 12 -9.94 -9.06 -4.52
C ASN A 12 -10.09 -9.39 -6.00
N SER A 13 -10.19 -10.67 -6.33
CA SER A 13 -10.51 -11.10 -7.68
C SER A 13 -11.18 -12.47 -7.68
N ASP A 14 -12.20 -12.63 -8.50
CA ASP A 14 -12.81 -13.92 -8.79
C ASP A 14 -11.96 -14.77 -9.78
N ARG A 15 -10.91 -14.17 -10.35
CA ARG A 15 -9.99 -14.79 -11.33
C ARG A 15 -8.59 -14.97 -10.76
N ILE A 16 -8.49 -15.55 -9.58
CA ILE A 16 -7.22 -15.68 -8.84
C ILE A 16 -6.12 -16.41 -9.64
N GLU A 17 -6.49 -17.38 -10.47
CA GLU A 17 -5.51 -18.12 -11.29
C GLU A 17 -4.86 -17.25 -12.37
N ASP A 18 -5.63 -16.35 -12.98
CA ASP A 18 -5.07 -15.40 -13.95
C ASP A 18 -4.05 -14.47 -13.31
N TRP A 19 -4.24 -14.13 -12.04
CA TRP A 19 -3.29 -13.31 -11.28
C TRP A 19 -1.94 -14.01 -11.06
N SER A 20 -1.94 -15.34 -10.89
CA SER A 20 -0.68 -16.10 -10.79
C SER A 20 0.15 -15.95 -12.06
N ASP A 21 -0.47 -16.10 -13.22
CA ASP A 21 0.21 -15.96 -14.50
C ASP A 21 0.58 -14.51 -14.81
N TYR A 22 -0.33 -13.57 -14.58
CA TYR A 22 -0.10 -12.15 -14.81
C TYR A 22 1.05 -11.61 -13.95
N SER A 23 1.00 -11.84 -12.64
CA SER A 23 2.03 -11.34 -11.72
C SER A 23 3.41 -11.90 -12.05
N ARG A 24 3.51 -13.16 -12.44
CA ARG A 24 4.78 -13.81 -12.75
C ARG A 24 5.25 -13.50 -14.17
N LYS A 25 4.41 -13.73 -15.18
CA LYS A 25 4.81 -13.67 -16.59
C LYS A 25 4.85 -12.23 -17.12
N CYS A 26 3.90 -11.37 -16.69
CA CYS A 26 3.83 -9.99 -17.16
C CYS A 26 4.58 -9.04 -16.24
N LEU A 27 4.29 -9.05 -14.91
CA LEU A 27 4.92 -8.14 -13.98
C LEU A 27 6.34 -8.59 -13.57
N GLY A 28 6.64 -9.89 -13.57
CA GLY A 28 7.93 -10.42 -13.14
C GLY A 28 8.09 -10.55 -11.63
N MET A 29 6.98 -10.51 -10.88
CA MET A 29 6.97 -10.71 -9.44
C MET A 29 7.26 -12.17 -9.08
N GLN A 30 7.80 -12.40 -7.90
CA GLN A 30 8.02 -13.74 -7.37
C GLN A 30 6.82 -14.15 -6.52
N GLN A 31 6.17 -15.25 -6.87
CA GLN A 31 5.14 -15.84 -6.01
C GLN A 31 5.82 -16.49 -4.80
N VAL A 32 5.37 -16.15 -3.60
CA VAL A 32 5.96 -16.64 -2.33
C VAL A 32 5.04 -17.57 -1.59
N ASP A 33 3.75 -17.36 -1.65
CA ASP A 33 2.79 -18.22 -0.99
C ASP A 33 1.54 -18.42 -1.85
N ARG A 34 0.91 -19.56 -1.64
CA ARG A 34 -0.36 -19.92 -2.25
C ARG A 34 -1.20 -20.67 -1.23
N ALA A 35 -2.19 -20.01 -0.68
CA ALA A 35 -3.26 -20.65 0.05
C ALA A 35 -4.43 -21.00 -0.91
N LYS A 36 -5.44 -21.67 -0.39
CA LYS A 36 -6.62 -22.09 -1.18
C LYS A 36 -7.30 -20.89 -1.86
N ASP A 37 -7.40 -19.77 -1.14
CA ASP A 37 -8.15 -18.60 -1.55
C ASP A 37 -7.30 -17.32 -1.56
N SER A 38 -5.96 -17.45 -1.63
CA SER A 38 -5.08 -16.30 -1.72
C SER A 38 -3.73 -16.61 -2.37
N LEU A 39 -3.16 -15.61 -3.03
CA LEU A 39 -1.81 -15.62 -3.58
C LEU A 39 -1.04 -14.44 -3.01
N SER A 40 0.24 -14.66 -2.68
CA SER A 40 1.13 -13.59 -2.27
C SER A 40 2.34 -13.51 -3.18
N PHE A 41 2.73 -12.27 -3.51
CA PHE A 41 3.85 -11.99 -4.38
C PHE A 41 4.76 -10.94 -3.76
N ARG A 42 6.04 -11.09 -4.01
CA ARG A 42 7.06 -10.08 -3.67
C ARG A 42 7.75 -9.54 -4.91
N MET A 43 8.35 -8.37 -4.77
CA MET A 43 9.10 -7.69 -5.83
C MET A 43 10.50 -7.26 -5.35
N ASP A 44 10.83 -7.52 -4.10
CA ASP A 44 12.10 -7.20 -3.44
C ASP A 44 12.37 -8.15 -2.25
N ASP A 45 13.11 -7.69 -1.25
CA ASP A 45 13.45 -8.43 -0.04
C ASP A 45 12.29 -8.57 0.96
N GLN A 46 11.22 -7.78 0.86
CA GLN A 46 10.05 -7.96 1.73
C GLN A 46 9.26 -9.23 1.34
N LYS A 47 8.70 -9.90 2.37
CA LYS A 47 7.97 -11.16 2.17
C LYS A 47 6.76 -11.05 1.28
N GLN A 48 6.10 -9.88 1.27
CA GLN A 48 4.99 -9.64 0.35
C GLN A 48 4.88 -8.17 -0.05
N ARG A 49 4.40 -7.95 -1.26
CA ARG A 49 4.06 -6.64 -1.82
C ARG A 49 2.67 -6.62 -2.42
N LEU A 50 2.23 -7.72 -2.97
CA LEU A 50 0.90 -7.87 -3.54
C LEU A 50 0.24 -9.12 -2.95
N VAL A 51 -0.97 -8.96 -2.45
CA VAL A 51 -1.84 -10.07 -2.02
C VAL A 51 -3.07 -10.08 -2.91
N VAL A 52 -3.38 -11.24 -3.48
CA VAL A 52 -4.62 -11.44 -4.24
C VAL A 52 -5.50 -12.40 -3.46
N THR A 53 -6.70 -12.00 -3.14
CA THR A 53 -7.70 -12.82 -2.44
C THR A 53 -8.82 -13.23 -3.40
N GLY A 54 -9.17 -14.52 -3.37
CA GLY A 54 -10.30 -15.06 -4.11
C GLY A 54 -11.61 -14.64 -3.47
N ASP A 55 -12.04 -13.40 -3.71
CA ASP A 55 -13.31 -12.86 -3.25
C ASP A 55 -14.12 -12.35 -4.45
N THR A 56 -15.39 -12.10 -4.24
CA THR A 56 -16.31 -11.69 -5.30
C THR A 56 -15.99 -10.30 -5.84
N GLY A 57 -15.80 -10.22 -7.13
CA GLY A 57 -15.56 -8.98 -7.87
C GLY A 57 -14.10 -8.50 -7.82
N ASP A 58 -13.75 -7.71 -8.81
CA ASP A 58 -12.42 -7.09 -8.90
C ASP A 58 -12.41 -5.75 -8.16
N SER A 59 -11.64 -5.66 -7.08
CA SER A 59 -11.56 -4.46 -6.26
C SER A 59 -10.26 -4.35 -5.46
N LEU A 60 -9.95 -3.13 -5.02
CA LEU A 60 -8.93 -2.93 -3.99
C LEU A 60 -9.45 -3.49 -2.66
N ALA A 61 -8.72 -4.42 -2.06
CA ALA A 61 -9.05 -4.98 -0.76
C ALA A 61 -8.50 -4.12 0.39
N PHE A 62 -7.22 -3.76 0.31
CA PHE A 62 -6.54 -2.96 1.33
C PHE A 62 -5.24 -2.35 0.79
N MET A 63 -4.74 -1.32 1.50
CA MET A 63 -3.43 -0.71 1.30
C MET A 63 -2.67 -0.67 2.62
N GLY A 64 -1.45 -1.19 2.65
CA GLY A 64 -0.56 -1.18 3.81
C GLY A 64 0.50 -0.09 3.69
N TRP A 65 0.53 0.82 4.65
CA TRP A 65 1.48 1.93 4.74
C TRP A 65 2.40 1.74 5.94
N GLU A 66 3.69 1.80 5.72
CA GLU A 66 4.69 1.60 6.76
C GLU A 66 4.91 2.87 7.57
N VAL A 67 4.88 2.74 8.91
CA VAL A 67 5.28 3.80 9.84
C VAL A 67 6.71 3.58 10.33
N GLU A 68 7.39 4.68 10.68
CA GLU A 68 8.79 4.66 11.09
C GLU A 68 8.99 3.94 12.44
N LYS A 69 8.07 4.15 13.38
CA LYS A 69 8.17 3.64 14.75
C LYS A 69 6.87 2.98 15.19
N LYS A 70 6.99 1.99 16.07
CA LYS A 70 5.81 1.30 16.63
C LYS A 70 4.86 2.27 17.34
N GLU A 71 5.41 3.24 18.05
CA GLU A 71 4.66 4.25 18.80
C GLU A 71 3.79 5.12 17.88
N ASP A 72 4.18 5.28 16.63
CA ASP A 72 3.40 6.04 15.65
C ASP A 72 2.03 5.41 15.38
N LEU A 73 1.91 4.07 15.46
CA LEU A 73 0.63 3.38 15.33
C LEU A 73 -0.40 3.91 16.34
N LYS A 74 0.01 4.04 17.60
CA LYS A 74 -0.87 4.57 18.65
C LYS A 74 -1.23 6.03 18.39
N ILE A 75 -0.28 6.84 17.96
CA ILE A 75 -0.51 8.28 17.72
C ILE A 75 -1.51 8.46 16.57
N TYR A 76 -1.40 7.67 15.50
CA TYR A 76 -2.37 7.70 14.41
C TYR A 76 -3.73 7.15 14.85
N ALA A 77 -3.76 6.08 15.65
CA ALA A 77 -5.01 5.55 16.19
C ALA A 77 -5.75 6.60 17.02
N ASP A 78 -5.08 7.19 18.01
CA ASP A 78 -5.67 8.24 18.86
C ASP A 78 -6.18 9.44 18.00
N ARG A 79 -5.44 9.85 16.99
CA ARG A 79 -5.85 10.94 16.08
C ARG A 79 -7.11 10.61 15.28
N LEU A 80 -7.17 9.41 14.72
CA LEU A 80 -8.31 8.95 13.93
C LEU A 80 -9.56 8.80 14.79
N GLU A 81 -9.44 8.19 15.97
CA GLU A 81 -10.54 8.02 16.92
C GLU A 81 -11.08 9.36 17.44
N ASN A 82 -10.20 10.33 17.71
CA ASN A 82 -10.59 11.71 18.06
C ASN A 82 -11.35 12.42 16.93
N ASN A 83 -11.23 11.94 15.70
CA ASN A 83 -11.98 12.41 14.52
C ASN A 83 -13.14 11.47 14.14
N ASN A 84 -13.60 10.64 15.07
CA ASN A 84 -14.72 9.69 14.91
C ASN A 84 -14.50 8.64 13.81
N ILE A 85 -13.27 8.28 13.54
CA ILE A 85 -12.92 7.19 12.63
C ILE A 85 -12.56 5.96 13.46
N PRO A 86 -13.37 4.88 13.42
CA PRO A 86 -13.08 3.67 14.16
C PRO A 86 -11.77 3.03 13.73
N VAL A 87 -10.90 2.74 14.68
CA VAL A 87 -9.64 2.05 14.44
C VAL A 87 -9.67 0.68 15.11
N THR A 88 -9.14 -0.31 14.41
CA THR A 88 -8.95 -1.66 14.95
C THR A 88 -7.47 -1.97 15.08
N HIS A 89 -7.05 -2.41 16.26
CA HIS A 89 -5.71 -2.95 16.46
C HIS A 89 -5.65 -4.39 15.96
N GLY A 90 -4.67 -4.69 15.12
CA GLY A 90 -4.50 -6.03 14.59
C GLY A 90 -4.11 -7.03 15.67
N GLN A 91 -4.77 -8.18 15.69
CA GLN A 91 -4.32 -9.31 16.52
C GLN A 91 -3.05 -9.92 15.91
N SER A 92 -2.26 -10.63 16.73
CA SER A 92 -1.01 -11.28 16.29
C SER A 92 -1.22 -12.15 15.06
N SER A 93 -2.30 -12.94 15.01
CA SER A 93 -2.63 -13.78 13.85
C SER A 93 -2.91 -12.99 12.57
N PHE A 94 -3.37 -11.74 12.69
CA PHE A 94 -3.57 -10.87 11.55
C PHE A 94 -2.26 -10.21 11.11
N ALA A 95 -1.41 -9.81 12.06
CA ALA A 95 -0.07 -9.32 11.78
C ALA A 95 0.80 -10.39 11.08
N ASP A 96 0.70 -11.64 11.54
CA ASP A 96 1.38 -12.79 10.92
C ASP A 96 0.94 -12.98 9.45
N LYS A 97 -0.36 -12.88 9.17
CA LYS A 97 -0.89 -12.97 7.78
C LYS A 97 -0.40 -11.83 6.88
N ARG A 98 -0.06 -10.69 7.47
CA ARG A 98 0.47 -9.52 6.75
C ARG A 98 1.99 -9.50 6.71
N PHE A 99 2.65 -10.46 7.38
CA PHE A 99 4.10 -10.50 7.56
C PHE A 99 4.65 -9.17 8.11
N VAL A 100 4.02 -8.67 9.20
CA VAL A 100 4.43 -7.45 9.89
C VAL A 100 4.47 -7.71 11.39
N LYS A 101 5.20 -6.88 12.14
CA LYS A 101 5.24 -7.04 13.61
C LYS A 101 4.01 -6.52 14.30
N ASP A 102 3.43 -5.44 13.78
CA ASP A 102 2.25 -4.82 14.37
C ASP A 102 1.50 -4.00 13.32
N LEU A 103 0.19 -3.80 13.50
CA LEU A 103 -0.61 -2.96 12.64
C LEU A 103 -1.88 -2.47 13.30
N ILE A 104 -2.38 -1.37 12.78
CA ILE A 104 -3.76 -0.90 12.96
C ILE A 104 -4.44 -0.81 11.60
N TYR A 105 -5.76 -0.92 11.56
CA TYR A 105 -6.50 -0.74 10.33
C TYR A 105 -7.83 0.00 10.54
N PHE A 106 -8.24 0.73 9.52
CA PHE A 106 -9.42 1.57 9.50
C PHE A 106 -9.90 1.76 8.07
N LYS A 107 -10.98 2.50 7.88
CA LYS A 107 -11.51 2.81 6.55
C LYS A 107 -11.35 4.29 6.25
N ASP A 108 -11.00 4.59 5.00
CA ASP A 108 -11.07 5.95 4.49
C ASP A 108 -12.55 6.38 4.24
N PRO A 109 -12.83 7.65 3.93
CA PRO A 109 -14.19 8.13 3.68
C PRO A 109 -14.96 7.44 2.56
N GLN A 110 -14.28 6.67 1.70
CA GLN A 110 -14.91 5.88 0.63
C GLN A 110 -15.09 4.40 0.98
N GLY A 111 -14.59 3.99 2.15
CA GLY A 111 -14.65 2.63 2.62
C GLY A 111 -13.45 1.76 2.23
N ASN A 112 -12.40 2.32 1.60
CA ASN A 112 -11.17 1.58 1.35
C ASN A 112 -10.47 1.25 2.67
N GLN A 113 -10.03 0.01 2.84
CA GLN A 113 -9.28 -0.40 4.02
C GLN A 113 -7.84 0.09 3.94
N ILE A 114 -7.45 0.87 4.94
CA ILE A 114 -6.08 1.34 5.15
C ILE A 114 -5.49 0.58 6.33
N GLU A 115 -4.28 0.09 6.16
CA GLU A 115 -3.51 -0.56 7.21
C GLU A 115 -2.24 0.28 7.46
N LEU A 116 -2.04 0.76 8.69
CA LEU A 116 -0.73 1.29 9.09
C LEU A 116 0.03 0.16 9.77
N ILE A 117 1.22 -0.10 9.28
CA ILE A 117 2.01 -1.26 9.67
C ILE A 117 3.37 -0.85 10.21
N PHE A 118 3.91 -1.65 11.10
CA PHE A 118 5.26 -1.50 11.65
C PHE A 118 6.10 -2.73 11.36
N ASP A 119 7.34 -2.50 10.91
CA ASP A 119 8.40 -3.47 10.68
C ASP A 119 7.96 -4.67 9.84
N PRO A 120 7.75 -4.45 8.52
CA PRO A 120 7.44 -5.52 7.59
C PRO A 120 8.58 -6.52 7.50
N MET A 121 8.25 -7.81 7.55
CA MET A 121 9.21 -8.91 7.56
C MET A 121 9.92 -9.04 6.22
N LYS A 122 11.23 -9.23 6.29
CA LYS A 122 12.05 -9.57 5.14
C LYS A 122 12.14 -11.08 4.96
N ASP A 123 12.27 -11.49 3.71
CA ASP A 123 12.56 -12.88 3.37
C ASP A 123 14.06 -13.16 3.50
N SER A 124 14.43 -14.34 3.97
CA SER A 124 15.81 -14.78 4.03
C SER A 124 16.43 -15.06 2.67
N ASP A 125 15.57 -15.43 1.70
CA ASP A 125 16.00 -15.79 0.36
C ASP A 125 16.08 -14.54 -0.53
N PRO A 126 17.11 -14.43 -1.39
CA PRO A 126 17.19 -13.36 -2.37
C PRO A 126 15.96 -13.32 -3.29
N PHE A 127 15.52 -12.12 -3.64
CA PHE A 127 14.47 -11.96 -4.64
C PHE A 127 14.91 -12.49 -6.01
N LYS A 128 14.05 -13.29 -6.64
CA LYS A 128 14.27 -13.85 -7.98
C LYS A 128 13.11 -13.46 -8.89
N PRO A 129 13.32 -12.54 -9.83
CA PRO A 129 12.28 -12.18 -10.81
C PRO A 129 11.79 -13.42 -11.58
N SER A 130 10.48 -13.52 -11.78
CA SER A 130 9.88 -14.65 -12.53
C SER A 130 10.01 -14.51 -14.05
N ARG A 131 10.62 -13.43 -14.53
CA ARG A 131 10.96 -13.18 -15.94
C ARG A 131 12.32 -12.47 -16.02
N PRO A 132 12.98 -12.42 -17.21
CA PRO A 132 14.31 -11.82 -17.33
C PRO A 132 14.27 -10.29 -17.27
N ILE A 133 14.17 -9.75 -16.06
CA ILE A 133 14.30 -8.32 -15.72
C ILE A 133 15.36 -8.16 -14.63
N SER A 134 15.94 -6.97 -14.53
CA SER A 134 16.96 -6.65 -13.51
C SER A 134 16.40 -6.55 -12.08
N GLY A 135 15.09 -6.61 -11.90
CA GLY A 135 14.39 -6.42 -10.63
C GLY A 135 13.59 -5.13 -10.60
N PHE A 136 13.16 -4.74 -9.42
CA PHE A 136 12.37 -3.53 -9.17
C PHE A 136 13.19 -2.52 -8.35
N LYS A 137 12.94 -1.23 -8.59
CA LYS A 137 13.50 -0.16 -7.75
C LYS A 137 12.52 0.11 -6.60
N THR A 138 12.81 -0.48 -5.46
CA THR A 138 12.04 -0.37 -4.22
C THR A 138 12.89 0.30 -3.11
N GLY A 139 13.36 -0.42 -2.15
CA GLY A 139 14.15 0.12 -1.04
C GLY A 139 13.30 1.03 -0.13
N ALA A 140 13.81 2.20 0.20
CA ALA A 140 13.12 3.18 1.03
C ALA A 140 11.84 3.76 0.37
N LEU A 141 11.65 3.54 -0.92
CA LEU A 141 10.49 4.04 -1.67
C LEU A 141 9.29 3.10 -1.60
N GLY A 142 9.46 1.88 -1.12
CA GLY A 142 8.40 0.87 -1.08
C GLY A 142 7.96 0.42 -2.47
N MET A 143 6.68 0.13 -2.64
CA MET A 143 6.10 -0.31 -3.91
C MET A 143 6.02 0.78 -4.99
N GLY A 144 6.21 2.04 -4.64
CA GLY A 144 5.95 3.16 -5.52
C GLY A 144 4.64 3.86 -5.13
N HIS A 145 3.64 3.88 -6.00
CA HIS A 145 2.40 4.60 -5.72
C HIS A 145 1.15 3.79 -6.08
N VAL A 146 0.03 4.19 -5.48
CA VAL A 146 -1.31 3.70 -5.76
C VAL A 146 -2.19 4.86 -6.22
N VAL A 147 -3.09 4.61 -7.17
CA VAL A 147 -4.05 5.61 -7.65
C VAL A 147 -5.45 5.19 -7.23
N LEU A 148 -6.18 6.10 -6.61
CA LEU A 148 -7.56 5.89 -6.19
C LEU A 148 -8.50 6.76 -7.00
N HIS A 149 -9.62 6.18 -7.42
CA HIS A 149 -10.73 6.96 -7.95
C HIS A 149 -11.51 7.59 -6.80
N ALA A 150 -11.50 8.93 -6.71
CA ALA A 150 -12.18 9.67 -5.66
C ALA A 150 -13.64 9.97 -6.05
N LYS A 151 -14.60 9.38 -5.33
CA LYS A 151 -16.03 9.71 -5.46
C LYS A 151 -16.35 11.07 -4.84
N ASP A 152 -15.70 11.38 -3.71
CA ASP A 152 -15.82 12.66 -3.00
C ASP A 152 -14.42 13.19 -2.68
N PHE A 153 -13.88 13.96 -3.60
CA PHE A 153 -12.55 14.53 -3.52
C PHE A 153 -12.38 15.43 -2.28
N ASN A 154 -13.43 16.19 -1.94
CA ASN A 154 -13.39 17.14 -0.82
C ASN A 154 -13.31 16.46 0.55
N LYS A 155 -13.75 15.21 0.66
CA LYS A 155 -13.60 14.41 1.89
C LYS A 155 -12.29 13.63 1.90
N LEU A 156 -11.88 13.13 0.74
CA LEU A 156 -10.71 12.26 0.65
C LEU A 156 -9.40 13.03 0.85
N VAL A 157 -9.26 14.18 0.22
CA VAL A 157 -8.03 14.99 0.31
C VAL A 157 -7.70 15.41 1.74
N PRO A 158 -8.62 16.02 2.52
CA PRO A 158 -8.35 16.33 3.92
C PRO A 158 -8.03 15.10 4.77
N PHE A 159 -8.70 13.97 4.53
CA PHE A 159 -8.43 12.72 5.26
C PHE A 159 -6.97 12.30 5.14
N TYR A 160 -6.45 12.16 3.92
CA TYR A 160 -5.05 11.77 3.72
C TYR A 160 -4.07 12.86 4.15
N LYS A 161 -4.37 14.12 3.89
CA LYS A 161 -3.48 15.23 4.22
C LYS A 161 -3.42 15.53 5.72
N ASP A 162 -4.58 15.68 6.35
CA ASP A 162 -4.65 16.25 7.71
C ASP A 162 -4.63 15.16 8.80
N LEU A 163 -5.14 13.95 8.51
CA LEU A 163 -5.16 12.84 9.47
C LEU A 163 -3.98 11.88 9.30
N LEU A 164 -3.50 11.66 8.08
CA LEU A 164 -2.39 10.74 7.79
C LEU A 164 -1.07 11.44 7.48
N ASP A 165 -1.01 12.78 7.56
CA ASP A 165 0.19 13.59 7.30
C ASP A 165 0.76 13.46 5.87
N PHE A 166 -0.07 13.04 4.88
CA PHE A 166 0.34 13.01 3.49
C PHE A 166 0.53 14.44 2.98
N LYS A 167 1.60 14.67 2.26
CA LYS A 167 1.91 15.99 1.69
C LYS A 167 1.47 16.04 0.24
N ILE A 168 0.87 17.14 -0.17
CA ILE A 168 0.50 17.36 -1.56
C ILE A 168 1.75 17.71 -2.35
N SER A 169 2.04 16.96 -3.40
CA SER A 169 3.09 17.24 -4.38
C SER A 169 2.59 18.14 -5.50
N ASP A 170 1.39 17.82 -6.02
CA ASP A 170 0.79 18.53 -7.13
C ASP A 170 -0.72 18.32 -7.14
N TYR A 171 -1.45 19.18 -7.83
CA TYR A 171 -2.89 19.04 -8.05
C TYR A 171 -3.33 19.66 -9.37
N SER A 172 -4.43 19.17 -9.93
CA SER A 172 -5.09 19.75 -11.09
C SER A 172 -6.60 19.75 -10.86
N ASN A 173 -7.28 20.79 -11.36
CA ASN A 173 -8.73 20.91 -11.31
C ASN A 173 -9.38 20.85 -12.70
N THR A 174 -8.58 20.79 -13.76
CA THR A 174 -9.06 20.79 -15.15
C THR A 174 -8.16 19.92 -16.02
N PRO A 175 -8.72 19.08 -16.93
CA PRO A 175 -10.16 18.82 -17.14
C PRO A 175 -10.77 17.92 -16.05
N ILE A 176 -9.96 17.27 -15.23
CA ILE A 176 -10.37 16.42 -14.10
C ILE A 176 -9.63 16.86 -12.82
N SER A 177 -10.27 16.66 -11.68
CA SER A 177 -9.61 16.90 -10.39
C SER A 177 -8.65 15.79 -10.05
N LEU A 178 -7.39 16.12 -9.84
CA LEU A 178 -6.31 15.22 -9.44
C LEU A 178 -5.60 15.81 -8.23
N CYS A 179 -5.15 14.96 -7.31
CA CYS A 179 -4.27 15.34 -6.23
C CYS A 179 -3.19 14.27 -6.06
N PHE A 180 -1.95 14.69 -6.13
CA PHE A 180 -0.78 13.82 -5.96
C PHE A 180 -0.22 14.04 -4.56
N PHE A 181 -0.10 12.94 -3.82
CA PHE A 181 0.48 12.94 -2.48
C PHE A 181 1.86 12.28 -2.46
N HIS A 182 2.67 12.67 -1.49
CA HIS A 182 3.86 11.94 -1.09
C HIS A 182 3.90 11.77 0.43
N VAL A 183 4.54 10.71 0.89
CA VAL A 183 4.73 10.40 2.31
C VAL A 183 6.18 10.57 2.76
N CYS A 184 7.14 10.46 1.84
CA CYS A 184 8.58 10.59 2.11
C CYS A 184 9.17 11.84 1.44
N LEU A 185 10.10 12.52 2.12
CA LEU A 185 10.78 13.71 1.59
C LEU A 185 11.70 13.44 0.38
N LEU A 186 12.05 12.18 0.15
CA LEU A 186 12.97 11.76 -0.91
C LEU A 186 12.28 11.41 -2.23
N TYR A 187 10.95 11.47 -2.30
CA TYR A 187 10.22 11.10 -3.49
C TYR A 187 9.13 12.11 -3.81
N THR A 188 9.52 13.10 -4.58
CA THR A 188 8.59 13.73 -5.51
C THR A 188 8.53 12.80 -6.72
N SER A 189 7.34 12.30 -7.10
CA SER A 189 7.18 11.75 -8.45
C SER A 189 7.68 12.83 -9.40
N PRO A 190 8.68 12.56 -10.27
CA PRO A 190 9.15 13.58 -11.17
C PRO A 190 7.96 14.06 -11.99
N SER A 191 7.62 15.34 -11.82
CA SER A 191 6.67 16.00 -12.70
C SER A 191 7.22 15.89 -14.14
N PRO A 192 6.37 15.76 -15.16
CA PRO A 192 6.83 15.87 -16.54
C PRO A 192 7.68 17.12 -16.81
N ARG A 193 7.56 18.15 -15.99
CA ARG A 193 8.40 19.38 -16.05
C ARG A 193 9.82 19.19 -15.52
N ASP A 194 10.07 18.21 -14.66
CA ASP A 194 11.41 17.96 -14.10
C ASP A 194 12.30 17.14 -15.06
N GLN A 195 11.77 16.69 -16.19
CA GLN A 195 12.50 15.93 -17.21
C GLN A 195 13.05 16.82 -18.35
N GLU A 196 12.75 18.12 -18.34
CA GLU A 196 13.20 19.08 -19.36
C GLU A 196 14.34 20.00 -18.91
N ALA A 197 15.01 19.70 -17.79
CA ALA A 197 16.15 20.47 -17.30
C ALA A 197 17.47 19.70 -17.40
#